data_71ed3fd4e110e210aa3fcf5ff9077044
#
_entry.id   71ed3fd4e110e210aa3fcf5ff9077044
#
_cell.length_a   1.000
_cell.length_b   1.000
_cell.length_c   1.000
_cell.angle_alpha   90.00
_cell.angle_beta   90.00
_cell.angle_gamma   90.00
#
_symmetry.space_group_name_H-M   'P 1'
#
loop_
_entity.id
_entity.type
_entity.pdbx_description
1 polymer ?
#
loop_
_entity_poly.entity_id
_entity_poly.type
_entity_poly.pdbx_seq_one_letter_code
_entity_poly.pdbx_strand_id
1 'polypeptide(L)'
;MISQPILELQNVNKSFGHVQANKDISLKVNRGDIHGIIGENGAGKSTLMSIVYGFYQADSGNIKINDKIIEIKSPHESILSGIGMVHQHFMLVENFTVVENIILGFEGEFVFGEKLNQAKESLMKLCEDYNLKIDLNATISDLSVGFRQRVEILKALYRGAEILILDEPTGVLTPQEVDELFKILRSLKEQEKTIILITHKLNEIMILTDKVTVMRQGEIVGEKNTKDTTKDQLAEMMVGRSVLLRIDKRKPNIGDTVFEVKNIDVKDNLDVMRVKNVSFDLREGEILGIAGVTGNGQTELLEALTGIRQVDSGEIKLYGNIISSKNIFFDPRQLREQDVAHVPEDRQRMGLVTEFNASENLIFGYHHQQPFSKSSVMMGKNIYNHSKKIMRDYDVRPQSPFLVTSNFSGGNQQKIILSRELHKDPKVLLVGQPTRGVDIGAIEFIHQRIIDMRDKGVAVL
;
A
#
# COMPACT_ATOMS: atom_id res chain seq x y z
N MET A 1 -7.36 19.40 32.43
CA MET A 1 -6.09 20.14 32.19
C MET A 1 -5.98 20.28 30.68
N ILE A 2 -5.71 21.51 30.16
CA ILE A 2 -5.43 21.72 28.74
C ILE A 2 -4.04 21.09 28.54
N SER A 3 -3.96 19.98 27.79
CA SER A 3 -2.68 19.32 27.51
C SER A 3 -1.86 20.27 26.63
N GLN A 4 -0.62 20.59 27.07
CA GLN A 4 0.27 21.43 26.27
C GLN A 4 0.75 20.66 25.03
N PRO A 5 0.80 21.31 23.85
CA PRO A 5 1.31 20.66 22.65
C PRO A 5 2.81 20.35 22.83
N ILE A 6 3.21 19.12 22.52
CA ILE A 6 4.63 18.73 22.49
C ILE A 6 5.27 19.12 21.16
N LEU A 7 4.50 19.05 20.06
CA LEU A 7 4.90 19.43 18.70
C LEU A 7 3.89 20.42 18.13
N GLU A 8 4.37 21.55 17.59
CA GLU A 8 3.56 22.52 16.88
C GLU A 8 4.25 22.89 15.56
N LEU A 9 3.53 22.78 14.48
CA LEU A 9 3.92 23.28 13.15
C LEU A 9 3.14 24.56 12.88
N GLN A 10 3.82 25.59 12.36
CA GLN A 10 3.22 26.88 12.08
C GLN A 10 3.52 27.30 10.64
N ASN A 11 2.50 27.33 9.79
CA ASN A 11 2.54 27.78 8.40
C ASN A 11 3.65 27.13 7.56
N VAL A 12 3.86 25.80 7.76
CA VAL A 12 4.92 25.05 7.09
C VAL A 12 4.57 24.85 5.63
N ASN A 13 5.50 25.23 4.75
CA ASN A 13 5.39 25.09 3.31
C ASN A 13 6.53 24.26 2.75
N LYS A 14 6.25 23.44 1.71
CA LYS A 14 7.23 22.68 0.96
C LYS A 14 6.82 22.46 -0.48
N SER A 15 7.72 22.77 -1.40
CA SER A 15 7.54 22.56 -2.84
C SER A 15 8.70 21.75 -3.44
N PHE A 16 8.40 20.93 -4.43
CA PHE A 16 9.35 20.24 -5.27
C PHE A 16 9.08 20.62 -6.73
N GLY A 17 9.87 21.55 -7.25
CA GLY A 17 9.64 22.14 -8.56
C GLY A 17 8.25 22.81 -8.62
N HIS A 18 7.39 22.31 -9.49
CA HIS A 18 6.00 22.84 -9.63
C HIS A 18 4.99 22.20 -8.70
N VAL A 19 5.37 21.18 -7.92
CA VAL A 19 4.47 20.47 -7.00
C VAL A 19 4.61 21.04 -5.60
N GLN A 20 3.55 21.68 -5.10
CA GLN A 20 3.48 22.12 -3.71
C GLN A 20 2.99 20.96 -2.85
N ALA A 21 3.92 20.27 -2.18
CA ALA A 21 3.65 19.08 -1.39
C ALA A 21 3.00 19.40 -0.03
N ASN A 22 3.36 20.56 0.58
CA ASN A 22 2.73 21.07 1.78
C ASN A 22 2.48 22.57 1.60
N LYS A 23 1.29 23.02 1.99
CA LYS A 23 0.84 24.40 1.82
C LYS A 23 0.20 24.88 3.11
N ASP A 24 0.84 25.85 3.74
CA ASP A 24 0.38 26.55 4.96
C ASP A 24 -0.03 25.61 6.09
N ILE A 25 0.76 24.56 6.33
CA ILE A 25 0.44 23.52 7.30
C ILE A 25 0.64 24.05 8.72
N SER A 26 -0.43 24.05 9.50
CA SER A 26 -0.42 24.35 10.93
C SER A 26 -1.05 23.18 11.68
N LEU A 27 -0.26 22.53 12.56
CA LEU A 27 -0.63 21.29 13.27
C LEU A 27 -0.19 21.38 14.72
N LYS A 28 -1.02 20.89 15.66
CA LYS A 28 -0.66 20.74 17.07
C LYS A 28 -0.87 19.30 17.52
N VAL A 29 0.19 18.71 18.08
CA VAL A 29 0.16 17.37 18.65
C VAL A 29 0.38 17.50 20.16
N ASN A 30 -0.54 16.98 20.97
CA ASN A 30 -0.45 17.06 22.41
C ASN A 30 0.46 15.94 22.97
N ARG A 31 1.05 16.18 24.13
CA ARG A 31 1.84 15.19 24.84
C ARG A 31 0.97 13.99 25.25
N GLY A 32 1.49 12.78 25.04
CA GLY A 32 0.83 11.54 25.43
C GLY A 32 -0.37 11.13 24.55
N ASP A 33 -0.69 11.88 23.46
CA ASP A 33 -1.72 11.50 22.52
C ASP A 33 -1.17 10.55 21.44
N ILE A 34 -2.03 9.70 20.92
CA ILE A 34 -1.83 9.04 19.63
C ILE A 34 -2.58 9.88 18.59
N HIS A 35 -1.84 10.64 17.79
CA HIS A 35 -2.37 11.55 16.80
C HIS A 35 -2.30 10.94 15.39
N GLY A 36 -3.45 10.72 14.75
CA GLY A 36 -3.53 10.20 13.39
C GLY A 36 -3.37 11.30 12.35
N ILE A 37 -2.56 11.07 11.32
CA ILE A 37 -2.51 11.91 10.12
C ILE A 37 -2.94 11.06 8.94
N ILE A 38 -4.08 11.40 8.36
CA ILE A 38 -4.68 10.66 7.25
C ILE A 38 -4.81 11.51 6.00
N GLY A 39 -4.93 10.85 4.86
CA GLY A 39 -5.11 11.48 3.55
C GLY A 39 -4.83 10.48 2.44
N GLU A 40 -5.24 10.80 1.22
CA GLU A 40 -4.93 9.98 0.05
C GLU A 40 -3.40 9.93 -0.23
N ASN A 41 -2.96 9.00 -1.08
CA ASN A 41 -1.58 8.97 -1.54
C ASN A 41 -1.25 10.28 -2.29
N GLY A 42 -0.11 10.89 -1.93
CA GLY A 42 0.25 12.22 -2.47
C GLY A 42 -0.39 13.41 -1.75
N ALA A 43 -1.12 13.20 -0.64
CA ALA A 43 -1.68 14.31 0.15
C ALA A 43 -0.64 15.15 0.93
N GLY A 44 0.65 14.76 0.89
CA GLY A 44 1.73 15.48 1.57
C GLY A 44 2.11 14.97 2.96
N LYS A 45 1.50 13.88 3.45
CA LYS A 45 1.71 13.32 4.80
C LYS A 45 3.16 12.94 5.10
N SER A 46 3.75 12.06 4.28
CA SER A 46 5.13 11.60 4.46
C SER A 46 6.14 12.73 4.22
N THR A 47 5.84 13.68 3.31
CA THR A 47 6.65 14.89 3.13
C THR A 47 6.66 15.74 4.40
N LEU A 48 5.49 15.98 5.01
CA LEU A 48 5.37 16.74 6.26
C LEU A 48 6.19 16.11 7.38
N MET A 49 6.07 14.80 7.56
CA MET A 49 6.83 14.09 8.60
C MET A 49 8.32 13.99 8.28
N SER A 50 8.71 13.93 7.00
CA SER A 50 10.10 14.02 6.58
C SER A 50 10.71 15.39 6.89
N ILE A 51 9.92 16.47 6.90
CA ILE A 51 10.35 17.79 7.36
C ILE A 51 10.55 17.78 8.88
N VAL A 52 9.60 17.22 9.64
CA VAL A 52 9.68 17.12 11.09
C VAL A 52 10.87 16.24 11.52
N TYR A 53 11.19 15.22 10.75
CA TYR A 53 12.32 14.33 11.02
C TYR A 53 13.65 14.84 10.46
N GLY A 54 13.65 15.90 9.62
CA GLY A 54 14.87 16.55 9.11
C GLY A 54 15.46 15.94 7.84
N PHE A 55 14.71 15.12 7.11
CA PHE A 55 15.10 14.70 5.74
C PHE A 55 14.92 15.81 4.71
N TYR A 56 13.90 16.64 4.89
CA TYR A 56 13.67 17.83 4.08
C TYR A 56 13.63 19.06 4.96
N GLN A 57 14.13 20.17 4.46
CA GLN A 57 13.90 21.47 5.06
C GLN A 57 12.61 22.08 4.55
N ALA A 58 11.83 22.71 5.44
CA ALA A 58 10.70 23.53 5.04
C ALA A 58 11.18 24.73 4.20
N ASP A 59 10.38 25.11 3.20
CA ASP A 59 10.67 26.33 2.43
C ASP A 59 10.30 27.60 3.23
N SER A 60 9.31 27.48 4.14
CA SER A 60 8.91 28.49 5.13
C SER A 60 8.10 27.87 6.27
N GLY A 61 7.88 28.64 7.32
CA GLY A 61 7.18 28.21 8.54
C GLY A 61 8.14 27.84 9.66
N ASN A 62 7.57 27.46 10.82
CA ASN A 62 8.32 27.14 12.01
C ASN A 62 7.89 25.79 12.60
N ILE A 63 8.84 25.10 13.21
CA ILE A 63 8.62 23.89 14.01
C ILE A 63 8.92 24.24 15.48
N LYS A 64 7.99 23.92 16.38
CA LYS A 64 8.20 24.06 17.81
C LYS A 64 8.10 22.70 18.50
N ILE A 65 9.02 22.44 19.41
CA ILE A 65 9.01 21.30 20.32
C ILE A 65 9.07 21.84 21.75
N ASN A 66 8.11 21.44 22.58
CA ASN A 66 7.99 21.96 23.95
C ASN A 66 8.01 23.51 23.99
N ASP A 67 7.21 24.16 23.14
CA ASP A 67 7.08 25.62 22.96
C ASP A 67 8.35 26.36 22.47
N LYS A 68 9.45 25.65 22.17
CA LYS A 68 10.68 26.24 21.63
C LYS A 68 10.73 26.06 20.12
N ILE A 69 11.01 27.14 19.40
CA ILE A 69 11.27 27.07 17.95
C ILE A 69 12.60 26.34 17.78
N ILE A 70 12.58 25.29 16.94
CA ILE A 70 13.74 24.47 16.63
C ILE A 70 13.90 24.45 15.11
N GLU A 71 15.12 24.70 14.65
CA GLU A 71 15.50 24.49 13.25
C GLU A 71 16.06 23.07 13.11
N ILE A 72 15.37 22.21 12.40
CA ILE A 72 15.78 20.82 12.16
C ILE A 72 16.39 20.73 10.77
N LYS A 73 17.71 20.53 10.69
CA LYS A 73 18.47 20.46 9.43
C LYS A 73 18.85 19.06 9.02
N SER A 74 18.76 18.11 9.96
CA SER A 74 19.17 16.73 9.76
C SER A 74 18.38 15.77 10.67
N PRO A 75 18.29 14.47 10.34
CA PRO A 75 17.73 13.45 11.22
C PRO A 75 18.42 13.36 12.59
N HIS A 76 19.73 13.65 12.64
CA HIS A 76 20.47 13.66 13.89
C HIS A 76 19.95 14.73 14.87
N GLU A 77 19.68 15.95 14.37
CA GLU A 77 19.10 17.04 15.20
C GLU A 77 17.68 16.71 15.66
N SER A 78 16.90 16.04 14.81
CA SER A 78 15.56 15.55 15.16
C SER A 78 15.62 14.52 16.30
N ILE A 79 16.54 13.56 16.22
CA ILE A 79 16.76 12.56 17.27
C ILE A 79 17.17 13.23 18.59
N LEU A 80 18.11 14.17 18.56
CA LEU A 80 18.52 14.95 19.74
C LEU A 80 17.37 15.77 20.35
N SER A 81 16.38 16.12 19.53
CA SER A 81 15.17 16.81 19.97
C SER A 81 14.07 15.86 20.47
N GLY A 82 14.37 14.57 20.58
CA GLY A 82 13.46 13.55 21.10
C GLY A 82 12.44 13.04 20.06
N ILE A 83 12.70 13.18 18.76
CA ILE A 83 11.85 12.63 17.70
C ILE A 83 12.46 11.36 17.15
N GLY A 84 11.71 10.26 17.16
CA GLY A 84 12.03 9.01 16.48
C GLY A 84 11.08 8.77 15.31
N MET A 85 11.55 8.14 14.23
CA MET A 85 10.71 7.77 13.09
C MET A 85 10.93 6.32 12.68
N VAL A 86 9.83 5.62 12.49
CA VAL A 86 9.76 4.29 11.89
C VAL A 86 9.23 4.45 10.48
N HIS A 87 10.06 4.13 9.50
CA HIS A 87 9.76 4.30 8.08
C HIS A 87 8.91 3.15 7.53
N GLN A 88 8.22 3.40 6.43
CA GLN A 88 7.48 2.39 5.69
C GLN A 88 8.37 1.23 5.21
N HIS A 89 9.63 1.53 4.83
CA HIS A 89 10.67 0.54 4.55
C HIS A 89 11.69 0.55 5.67
N PHE A 90 11.92 -0.61 6.28
CA PHE A 90 12.83 -0.71 7.42
C PHE A 90 14.26 -0.30 7.04
N MET A 91 14.86 0.54 7.89
CA MET A 91 16.25 0.96 7.75
C MET A 91 17.16 0.11 8.66
N LEU A 92 17.10 -1.21 8.46
CA LEU A 92 17.88 -2.19 9.19
C LEU A 92 18.92 -2.86 8.27
N VAL A 93 20.11 -3.14 8.85
CA VAL A 93 21.17 -3.88 8.17
C VAL A 93 20.89 -5.38 8.38
N GLU A 94 20.57 -6.10 7.32
CA GLU A 94 20.06 -7.48 7.40
C GLU A 94 21.06 -8.48 8.02
N ASN A 95 22.35 -8.28 7.80
CA ASN A 95 23.42 -9.15 8.29
C ASN A 95 23.82 -8.87 9.75
N PHE A 96 23.28 -7.85 10.38
CA PHE A 96 23.59 -7.46 11.76
C PHE A 96 22.55 -8.06 12.71
N THR A 97 22.97 -8.25 13.94
CA THR A 97 22.07 -8.59 15.04
C THR A 97 21.19 -7.39 15.41
N VAL A 98 20.13 -7.65 16.17
CA VAL A 98 19.23 -6.61 16.70
C VAL A 98 20.02 -5.55 17.47
N VAL A 99 20.87 -5.97 18.40
CA VAL A 99 21.65 -5.03 19.22
C VAL A 99 22.57 -4.18 18.35
N GLU A 100 23.29 -4.77 17.39
CA GLU A 100 24.19 -4.04 16.49
C GLU A 100 23.45 -3.01 15.66
N ASN A 101 22.26 -3.33 15.15
CA ASN A 101 21.41 -2.39 14.42
C ASN A 101 20.94 -1.20 15.25
N ILE A 102 20.66 -1.43 16.53
CA ILE A 102 20.14 -0.37 17.40
C ILE A 102 21.24 0.63 17.78
N ILE A 103 22.45 0.12 18.09
CA ILE A 103 23.58 0.96 18.49
C ILE A 103 24.30 1.62 17.31
N LEU A 104 24.09 1.13 16.08
CA LEU A 104 24.74 1.66 14.88
C LEU A 104 24.56 3.18 14.75
N GLY A 105 25.67 3.91 14.64
CA GLY A 105 25.70 5.39 14.57
C GLY A 105 25.46 6.09 15.91
N PHE A 106 25.49 5.34 17.02
CA PHE A 106 25.35 5.88 18.39
C PHE A 106 26.46 5.37 19.31
N GLU A 107 27.53 4.79 18.75
CA GLU A 107 28.59 4.12 19.47
C GLU A 107 29.50 5.07 20.30
N GLY A 108 29.55 6.38 19.97
CA GLY A 108 30.49 7.34 20.53
C GLY A 108 31.95 6.94 20.26
N GLU A 109 32.92 7.59 20.88
CA GLU A 109 34.37 7.43 20.61
C GLU A 109 35.03 6.14 21.15
N PHE A 110 34.32 5.13 21.70
CA PHE A 110 34.92 4.02 22.43
C PHE A 110 34.64 2.60 21.86
N VAL A 111 35.56 1.67 22.20
CA VAL A 111 35.69 0.28 21.78
C VAL A 111 34.40 -0.55 21.90
N PHE A 112 34.11 -1.32 20.84
CA PHE A 112 32.88 -2.07 20.58
C PHE A 112 32.42 -3.03 21.69
N GLY A 113 33.29 -3.61 22.49
CA GLY A 113 32.96 -4.73 23.39
C GLY A 113 32.24 -4.36 24.70
N GLU A 114 32.71 -3.37 25.46
CA GLU A 114 32.11 -3.04 26.78
C GLU A 114 30.77 -2.32 26.62
N LYS A 115 30.62 -1.45 25.62
CA LYS A 115 29.37 -0.74 25.34
C LYS A 115 28.27 -1.66 24.80
N LEU A 116 28.63 -2.72 24.13
CA LEU A 116 27.65 -3.71 23.67
C LEU A 116 26.90 -4.38 24.82
N ASN A 117 27.61 -4.69 25.92
CA ASN A 117 26.99 -5.25 27.12
C ASN A 117 26.12 -4.25 27.88
N GLN A 118 26.58 -3.01 28.00
CA GLN A 118 25.78 -1.93 28.61
C GLN A 118 24.52 -1.60 27.76
N ALA A 119 24.69 -1.59 26.45
CA ALA A 119 23.55 -1.43 25.52
C ALA A 119 22.55 -2.57 25.68
N LYS A 120 23.01 -3.83 25.75
CA LYS A 120 22.15 -4.99 25.98
C LYS A 120 21.34 -4.90 27.26
N GLU A 121 21.97 -4.50 28.37
CA GLU A 121 21.27 -4.32 29.66
C GLU A 121 20.19 -3.22 29.56
N SER A 122 20.52 -2.09 28.95
CA SER A 122 19.57 -1.00 28.70
C SER A 122 18.41 -1.43 27.76
N LEU A 123 18.72 -2.18 26.73
CA LEU A 123 17.73 -2.70 25.79
C LEU A 123 16.84 -3.78 26.42
N MET A 124 17.39 -4.65 27.27
CA MET A 124 16.58 -5.62 28.03
C MET A 124 15.56 -4.91 28.92
N LYS A 125 16.00 -3.86 29.62
CA LYS A 125 15.10 -3.04 30.45
C LYS A 125 14.00 -2.38 29.60
N LEU A 126 14.34 -1.77 28.47
CA LEU A 126 13.33 -1.21 27.54
C LEU A 126 12.37 -2.28 27.01
N CYS A 127 12.87 -3.48 26.69
CA CYS A 127 12.02 -4.59 26.28
C CYS A 127 11.03 -5.02 27.37
N GLU A 128 11.44 -5.02 28.63
CA GLU A 128 10.56 -5.29 29.77
C GLU A 128 9.56 -4.15 29.99
N ASP A 129 10.03 -2.89 30.06
CA ASP A 129 9.21 -1.70 30.31
C ASP A 129 8.08 -1.55 29.26
N TYR A 130 8.37 -1.84 27.98
CA TYR A 130 7.43 -1.69 26.86
C TYR A 130 6.83 -3.01 26.35
N ASN A 131 7.07 -4.13 27.07
CA ASN A 131 6.62 -5.47 26.69
C ASN A 131 6.99 -5.85 25.23
N LEU A 132 8.19 -5.47 24.80
CA LEU A 132 8.75 -5.77 23.50
C LEU A 132 9.50 -7.11 23.58
N LYS A 133 8.84 -8.21 23.16
CA LYS A 133 9.48 -9.53 23.14
C LYS A 133 10.37 -9.65 21.91
N ILE A 134 11.66 -9.34 22.06
CA ILE A 134 12.67 -9.37 20.98
C ILE A 134 13.91 -10.09 21.48
N ASP A 135 14.45 -11.01 20.69
CA ASP A 135 15.78 -11.58 20.90
C ASP A 135 16.85 -10.61 20.38
N LEU A 136 17.61 -10.00 21.30
CA LEU A 136 18.65 -9.00 20.96
C LEU A 136 19.82 -9.60 20.18
N ASN A 137 20.02 -10.91 20.20
CA ASN A 137 21.11 -11.60 19.49
C ASN A 137 20.67 -12.17 18.13
N ALA A 138 19.37 -12.17 17.82
CA ALA A 138 18.87 -12.63 16.53
C ALA A 138 19.38 -11.75 15.39
N THR A 139 19.69 -12.35 14.24
CA THR A 139 20.05 -11.63 13.02
C THR A 139 18.79 -11.07 12.37
N ILE A 140 18.85 -9.85 11.85
CA ILE A 140 17.69 -9.19 11.25
C ILE A 140 17.11 -9.98 10.08
N SER A 141 17.95 -10.64 9.26
CA SER A 141 17.48 -11.49 8.15
C SER A 141 16.54 -12.61 8.59
N ASP A 142 16.71 -13.12 9.81
CA ASP A 142 15.94 -14.27 10.34
C ASP A 142 14.61 -13.83 10.99
N LEU A 143 14.40 -12.53 11.14
CA LEU A 143 13.21 -11.97 11.79
C LEU A 143 12.05 -11.80 10.81
N SER A 144 10.83 -12.11 11.27
CA SER A 144 9.61 -11.75 10.52
C SER A 144 9.46 -10.23 10.43
N VAL A 145 8.64 -9.77 9.50
CA VAL A 145 8.35 -8.36 9.27
C VAL A 145 7.87 -7.65 10.54
N GLY A 146 6.99 -8.29 11.31
CA GLY A 146 6.50 -7.75 12.58
C GLY A 146 7.59 -7.61 13.66
N PHE A 147 8.56 -8.52 13.69
CA PHE A 147 9.70 -8.38 14.59
C PHE A 147 10.67 -7.29 14.13
N ARG A 148 10.95 -7.17 12.84
CA ARG A 148 11.77 -6.06 12.29
C ARG A 148 11.18 -4.70 12.65
N GLN A 149 9.87 -4.56 12.62
CA GLN A 149 9.19 -3.34 13.02
C GLN A 149 9.38 -3.02 14.52
N ARG A 150 9.27 -4.04 15.38
CA ARG A 150 9.55 -3.86 16.82
C ARG A 150 10.99 -3.44 17.07
N VAL A 151 11.95 -3.93 16.28
CA VAL A 151 13.36 -3.49 16.34
C VAL A 151 13.50 -2.01 16.00
N GLU A 152 12.81 -1.50 14.97
CA GLU A 152 12.80 -0.06 14.64
C GLU A 152 12.18 0.79 15.74
N ILE A 153 11.10 0.33 16.38
CA ILE A 153 10.50 1.02 17.54
C ILE A 153 11.49 1.02 18.70
N LEU A 154 12.09 -0.13 19.04
CA LEU A 154 13.07 -0.25 20.10
C LEU A 154 14.30 0.65 19.86
N LYS A 155 14.77 0.73 18.61
CA LYS A 155 15.86 1.62 18.18
C LYS A 155 15.52 3.09 18.41
N ALA A 156 14.30 3.53 18.09
CA ALA A 156 13.85 4.89 18.32
C ALA A 156 13.77 5.19 19.85
N LEU A 157 13.24 4.27 20.64
CA LEU A 157 13.14 4.39 22.10
C LEU A 157 14.51 4.42 22.77
N TYR A 158 15.44 3.55 22.36
CA TYR A 158 16.81 3.53 22.85
C TYR A 158 17.54 4.87 22.63
N ARG A 159 17.23 5.55 21.54
CA ARG A 159 17.74 6.89 21.20
C ARG A 159 17.02 8.03 21.91
N GLY A 160 16.12 7.72 22.84
CA GLY A 160 15.44 8.69 23.69
C GLY A 160 14.22 9.37 23.05
N ALA A 161 13.54 8.73 22.09
CA ALA A 161 12.36 9.31 21.49
C ALA A 161 11.24 9.57 22.50
N GLU A 162 10.75 10.81 22.53
CA GLU A 162 9.55 11.26 23.22
C GLU A 162 8.35 11.35 22.25
N ILE A 163 8.64 11.64 20.98
CA ILE A 163 7.68 11.65 19.87
C ILE A 163 8.08 10.56 18.91
N LEU A 164 7.18 9.60 18.67
CA LEU A 164 7.39 8.49 17.74
C LEU A 164 6.50 8.66 16.50
N ILE A 165 7.11 8.86 15.34
CA ILE A 165 6.43 8.95 14.05
C ILE A 165 6.44 7.56 13.42
N LEU A 166 5.25 7.06 13.03
CA LEU A 166 5.07 5.77 12.34
C LEU A 166 4.44 6.02 10.98
N ASP A 167 5.17 5.74 9.90
CA ASP A 167 4.69 5.93 8.53
C ASP A 167 4.21 4.59 7.94
N GLU A 168 2.88 4.45 7.80
CA GLU A 168 2.16 3.25 7.33
C GLU A 168 2.62 1.94 7.98
N PRO A 169 2.66 1.85 9.33
CA PRO A 169 3.33 0.77 10.03
C PRO A 169 2.67 -0.61 9.85
N THR A 170 1.47 -0.69 9.34
CA THR A 170 0.71 -1.94 9.21
C THR A 170 0.63 -2.45 7.77
N GLY A 171 1.31 -1.79 6.83
CA GLY A 171 1.18 -2.05 5.39
C GLY A 171 1.53 -3.49 4.98
N VAL A 172 2.43 -4.12 5.70
CA VAL A 172 2.97 -5.45 5.40
C VAL A 172 2.78 -6.47 6.53
N LEU A 173 2.03 -6.10 7.58
CA LEU A 173 1.77 -6.94 8.75
C LEU A 173 0.55 -7.85 8.54
N THR A 174 0.61 -9.04 9.15
CA THR A 174 -0.56 -9.89 9.33
C THR A 174 -1.54 -9.28 10.35
N PRO A 175 -2.84 -9.64 10.35
CA PRO A 175 -3.80 -9.14 11.33
C PRO A 175 -3.35 -9.34 12.79
N GLN A 176 -2.74 -10.48 13.10
CA GLN A 176 -2.23 -10.79 14.44
C GLN A 176 -1.06 -9.86 14.83
N GLU A 177 -0.14 -9.60 13.89
CA GLU A 177 0.98 -8.67 14.13
C GLU A 177 0.48 -7.22 14.28
N VAL A 178 -0.61 -6.83 13.60
CA VAL A 178 -1.27 -5.53 13.78
C VAL A 178 -1.82 -5.39 15.20
N ASP A 179 -2.52 -6.41 15.69
CA ASP A 179 -3.07 -6.40 17.07
C ASP A 179 -1.96 -6.30 18.12
N GLU A 180 -0.84 -6.98 17.91
CA GLU A 180 0.33 -6.89 18.78
C GLU A 180 0.98 -5.50 18.74
N LEU A 181 1.13 -4.92 17.54
CA LEU A 181 1.62 -3.55 17.38
C LEU A 181 0.72 -2.56 18.15
N PHE A 182 -0.60 -2.70 18.03
CA PHE A 182 -1.54 -1.80 18.73
C PHE A 182 -1.42 -1.90 20.26
N LYS A 183 -1.16 -3.09 20.79
CA LYS A 183 -0.88 -3.26 22.23
C LYS A 183 0.39 -2.51 22.65
N ILE A 184 1.46 -2.61 21.83
CA ILE A 184 2.71 -1.90 22.07
C ILE A 184 2.48 -0.37 22.06
N LEU A 185 1.78 0.15 21.05
CA LEU A 185 1.52 1.59 20.93
C LEU A 185 0.66 2.13 22.09
N ARG A 186 -0.30 1.33 22.59
CA ARG A 186 -1.06 1.71 23.79
C ARG A 186 -0.18 1.73 25.04
N SER A 187 0.68 0.74 25.22
CA SER A 187 1.63 0.70 26.33
C SER A 187 2.59 1.90 26.31
N LEU A 188 3.07 2.30 25.13
CA LEU A 188 3.88 3.51 24.96
C LEU A 188 3.12 4.78 25.35
N LYS A 189 1.85 4.89 24.95
CA LYS A 189 0.99 6.00 25.34
C LYS A 189 0.76 6.05 26.86
N GLU A 190 0.52 4.92 27.50
CA GLU A 190 0.34 4.83 28.97
C GLU A 190 1.58 5.31 29.72
N GLN A 191 2.76 5.26 29.07
CA GLN A 191 4.02 5.80 29.58
C GLN A 191 4.34 7.21 29.05
N GLU A 192 3.28 7.96 28.68
CA GLU A 192 3.33 9.36 28.22
C GLU A 192 4.13 9.61 26.94
N LYS A 193 4.48 8.58 26.16
CA LYS A 193 5.06 8.76 24.83
C LYS A 193 4.00 9.28 23.86
N THR A 194 4.40 10.23 23.03
CA THR A 194 3.53 10.80 22.00
C THR A 194 3.74 10.07 20.69
N ILE A 195 2.66 9.68 20.02
CA ILE A 195 2.72 8.91 18.80
C ILE A 195 2.03 9.65 17.67
N ILE A 196 2.68 9.78 16.51
CA ILE A 196 2.10 10.29 15.29
C ILE A 196 1.97 9.10 14.33
N LEU A 197 0.73 8.70 14.03
CA LEU A 197 0.42 7.59 13.15
C LEU A 197 -0.01 8.11 11.77
N ILE A 198 0.81 7.84 10.75
CA ILE A 198 0.45 8.14 9.36
C ILE A 198 -0.13 6.88 8.74
N THR A 199 -1.35 6.96 8.25
CA THR A 199 -2.01 5.84 7.56
C THR A 199 -3.14 6.33 6.66
N HIS A 200 -3.52 5.52 5.68
CA HIS A 200 -4.74 5.70 4.92
C HIS A 200 -5.85 4.73 5.36
N LYS A 201 -5.58 3.86 6.35
CA LYS A 201 -6.50 2.84 6.84
C LYS A 201 -7.37 3.38 7.98
N LEU A 202 -8.60 3.75 7.68
CA LEU A 202 -9.52 4.35 8.64
C LEU A 202 -9.83 3.47 9.86
N ASN A 203 -9.77 2.13 9.71
CA ASN A 203 -9.97 1.22 10.84
C ASN A 203 -8.92 1.41 11.93
N GLU A 204 -7.66 1.61 11.55
CA GLU A 204 -6.55 1.82 12.48
C GLU A 204 -6.73 3.12 13.26
N ILE A 205 -7.12 4.18 12.57
CA ILE A 205 -7.42 5.48 13.18
C ILE A 205 -8.52 5.34 14.22
N MET A 206 -9.65 4.75 13.85
CA MET A 206 -10.80 4.61 14.76
C MET A 206 -10.51 3.77 16.01
N ILE A 207 -9.56 2.83 15.94
CA ILE A 207 -9.23 1.91 17.04
C ILE A 207 -8.15 2.50 17.96
N LEU A 208 -7.21 3.29 17.41
CA LEU A 208 -5.96 3.58 18.10
C LEU A 208 -5.79 5.05 18.47
N THR A 209 -6.30 5.99 17.66
CA THR A 209 -5.97 7.41 17.83
C THR A 209 -6.92 8.17 18.76
N ASP A 210 -6.42 9.24 19.36
CA ASP A 210 -7.22 10.18 20.15
C ASP A 210 -7.76 11.31 19.28
N LYS A 211 -6.89 11.82 18.41
CA LYS A 211 -7.16 12.88 17.44
C LYS A 211 -6.73 12.45 16.06
N VAL A 212 -7.38 13.01 15.07
CA VAL A 212 -7.06 12.78 13.66
C VAL A 212 -7.06 14.09 12.88
N THR A 213 -5.98 14.30 12.14
CA THR A 213 -5.84 15.39 11.16
C THR A 213 -5.94 14.83 9.76
N VAL A 214 -6.78 15.42 8.94
CA VAL A 214 -7.00 15.01 7.55
C VAL A 214 -6.27 15.95 6.62
N MET A 215 -5.39 15.39 5.77
CA MET A 215 -4.66 16.11 4.74
C MET A 215 -5.19 15.77 3.35
N ARG A 216 -5.30 16.78 2.50
CA ARG A 216 -5.68 16.63 1.09
C ARG A 216 -4.97 17.68 0.25
N GLN A 217 -4.30 17.25 -0.83
CA GLN A 217 -3.60 18.13 -1.79
C GLN A 217 -2.62 19.13 -1.14
N GLY A 218 -1.91 18.67 -0.12
CA GLY A 218 -0.91 19.47 0.58
C GLY A 218 -1.44 20.38 1.69
N GLU A 219 -2.74 20.37 1.96
CA GLU A 219 -3.40 21.22 2.98
C GLU A 219 -4.03 20.35 4.09
N ILE A 220 -4.18 20.91 5.29
CA ILE A 220 -5.04 20.33 6.33
C ILE A 220 -6.48 20.77 6.06
N VAL A 221 -7.35 19.79 5.80
CA VAL A 221 -8.78 20.04 5.52
C VAL A 221 -9.66 19.92 6.75
N GLY A 222 -9.13 19.40 7.84
CA GLY A 222 -9.78 19.38 9.13
C GLY A 222 -9.08 18.52 10.18
N GLU A 223 -9.48 18.76 11.43
CA GLU A 223 -9.03 18.02 12.61
C GLU A 223 -10.25 17.60 13.43
N LYS A 224 -10.26 16.38 13.94
CA LYS A 224 -11.35 15.82 14.75
C LYS A 224 -10.79 15.03 15.93
N ASN A 225 -11.52 15.00 17.06
CA ASN A 225 -11.31 13.93 18.03
C ASN A 225 -11.84 12.62 17.44
N THR A 226 -11.12 11.55 17.55
CA THR A 226 -11.50 10.28 16.92
C THR A 226 -12.85 9.75 17.44
N LYS A 227 -13.13 9.94 18.73
CA LYS A 227 -14.41 9.56 19.35
C LYS A 227 -15.63 10.32 18.81
N ASP A 228 -15.43 11.50 18.23
CA ASP A 228 -16.50 12.41 17.80
C ASP A 228 -16.70 12.37 16.27
N THR A 229 -16.10 11.41 15.57
CA THR A 229 -16.17 11.27 14.11
C THR A 229 -16.47 9.84 13.68
N THR A 230 -16.76 9.65 12.40
CA THR A 230 -17.02 8.33 11.80
C THR A 230 -16.08 8.07 10.62
N LYS A 231 -15.95 6.79 10.21
CA LYS A 231 -15.16 6.42 9.03
C LYS A 231 -15.66 7.12 7.77
N ASP A 232 -16.97 7.24 7.61
CA ASP A 232 -17.57 7.88 6.43
C ASP A 232 -17.22 9.36 6.37
N GLN A 233 -17.29 10.08 7.50
CA GLN A 233 -16.89 11.49 7.59
C GLN A 233 -15.40 11.68 7.28
N LEU A 234 -14.54 10.82 7.81
CA LEU A 234 -13.10 10.89 7.53
C LEU A 234 -12.81 10.59 6.05
N ALA A 235 -13.46 9.57 5.46
CA ALA A 235 -13.33 9.25 4.05
C ALA A 235 -13.77 10.42 3.16
N GLU A 236 -14.90 11.07 3.48
CA GLU A 236 -15.39 12.24 2.75
C GLU A 236 -14.41 13.42 2.83
N MET A 237 -13.82 13.68 4.00
CA MET A 237 -12.80 14.72 4.15
C MET A 237 -11.55 14.41 3.34
N MET A 238 -11.10 13.13 3.31
CA MET A 238 -9.91 12.70 2.57
C MET A 238 -10.10 12.88 1.06
N VAL A 239 -11.24 12.45 0.52
CA VAL A 239 -11.52 12.43 -0.93
C VAL A 239 -12.11 13.77 -1.40
N GLY A 240 -12.81 14.50 -0.52
CA GLY A 240 -13.46 15.79 -0.82
C GLY A 240 -14.85 15.67 -1.46
N ARG A 241 -15.40 14.46 -1.47
CA ARG A 241 -16.78 14.15 -1.85
C ARG A 241 -17.28 13.00 -1.00
N SER A 242 -18.57 12.79 -0.95
CA SER A 242 -19.13 11.59 -0.33
C SER A 242 -18.57 10.33 -1.00
N VAL A 243 -18.17 9.34 -0.19
CA VAL A 243 -17.60 8.07 -0.62
C VAL A 243 -18.46 6.94 -0.10
N LEU A 244 -18.86 6.05 -0.97
CA LEU A 244 -19.59 4.85 -0.59
C LEU A 244 -18.60 3.77 -0.12
N LEU A 245 -18.38 3.64 1.18
CA LEU A 245 -17.57 2.55 1.74
C LEU A 245 -18.26 1.18 1.59
N ARG A 246 -19.56 1.18 1.31
CA ARG A 246 -20.35 0.00 0.93
C ARG A 246 -21.06 0.29 -0.38
N ILE A 247 -20.86 -0.60 -1.35
CA ILE A 247 -21.50 -0.49 -2.66
C ILE A 247 -22.77 -1.34 -2.64
N ASP A 248 -23.87 -0.75 -3.01
CA ASP A 248 -25.13 -1.47 -3.20
C ASP A 248 -25.03 -2.37 -4.43
N LYS A 249 -25.18 -3.67 -4.20
CA LYS A 249 -25.12 -4.68 -5.24
C LYS A 249 -26.52 -5.14 -5.63
N ARG A 250 -26.82 -5.14 -6.90
CA ARG A 250 -28.01 -5.82 -7.43
C ARG A 250 -27.88 -7.32 -7.21
N LYS A 251 -29.00 -8.05 -7.14
CA LYS A 251 -28.95 -9.51 -7.18
C LYS A 251 -28.24 -9.96 -8.46
N PRO A 252 -27.28 -10.88 -8.37
CA PRO A 252 -26.59 -11.37 -9.55
C PRO A 252 -27.56 -12.17 -10.43
N ASN A 253 -27.44 -12.02 -11.74
CA ASN A 253 -28.09 -12.90 -12.70
C ASN A 253 -27.03 -13.93 -13.15
N ILE A 254 -27.00 -15.07 -12.46
CA ILE A 254 -26.00 -16.11 -12.64
C ILE A 254 -26.41 -16.96 -13.85
N GLY A 255 -25.54 -17.05 -14.84
CA GLY A 255 -25.71 -17.84 -16.05
C GLY A 255 -24.95 -19.17 -16.02
N ASP A 256 -24.49 -19.60 -17.18
CA ASP A 256 -23.80 -20.87 -17.38
C ASP A 256 -22.36 -20.83 -16.83
N THR A 257 -21.80 -22.04 -16.59
CA THR A 257 -20.41 -22.19 -16.22
C THR A 257 -19.49 -21.83 -17.39
N VAL A 258 -18.59 -20.86 -17.16
CA VAL A 258 -17.65 -20.34 -18.15
C VAL A 258 -16.26 -20.92 -17.94
N PHE A 259 -15.84 -21.03 -16.68
CA PHE A 259 -14.51 -21.46 -16.30
C PHE A 259 -14.65 -22.63 -15.31
N GLU A 260 -14.09 -23.79 -15.67
CA GLU A 260 -14.08 -24.98 -14.84
C GLU A 260 -12.64 -25.32 -14.45
N VAL A 261 -12.40 -25.48 -13.17
CA VAL A 261 -11.10 -25.89 -12.61
C VAL A 261 -11.30 -27.22 -11.91
N LYS A 262 -10.55 -28.26 -12.31
CA LYS A 262 -10.71 -29.63 -11.77
C LYS A 262 -9.39 -30.21 -11.32
N ASN A 263 -9.31 -30.47 -10.01
CA ASN A 263 -8.23 -31.18 -9.33
C ASN A 263 -6.82 -30.70 -9.72
N ILE A 264 -6.64 -29.38 -9.83
CA ILE A 264 -5.36 -28.82 -10.24
C ILE A 264 -4.36 -28.83 -9.08
N ASP A 265 -3.12 -29.20 -9.45
CA ASP A 265 -1.93 -29.02 -8.64
C ASP A 265 -1.01 -28.03 -9.35
N VAL A 266 -0.38 -27.12 -8.59
CA VAL A 266 0.55 -26.13 -9.14
C VAL A 266 1.73 -25.96 -8.19
N LYS A 267 2.95 -26.06 -8.74
CA LYS A 267 4.20 -25.76 -8.04
C LYS A 267 4.68 -24.34 -8.27
N ASP A 268 5.45 -23.85 -7.31
CA ASP A 268 6.20 -22.59 -7.48
C ASP A 268 7.52 -22.82 -8.25
N ASN A 269 8.31 -21.75 -8.41
CA ASN A 269 9.61 -21.78 -9.10
C ASN A 269 10.69 -22.57 -8.35
N LEU A 270 10.43 -22.98 -7.10
CA LEU A 270 11.30 -23.79 -6.27
C LEU A 270 10.82 -25.25 -6.17
N ASP A 271 9.93 -25.68 -7.08
CA ASP A 271 9.30 -27.02 -7.09
C ASP A 271 8.48 -27.34 -5.82
N VAL A 272 8.08 -26.34 -5.04
CA VAL A 272 7.22 -26.52 -3.88
C VAL A 272 5.75 -26.47 -4.30
N MET A 273 4.98 -27.51 -3.94
CA MET A 273 3.55 -27.60 -4.24
C MET A 273 2.77 -26.54 -3.44
N ARG A 274 2.28 -25.50 -4.13
CA ARG A 274 1.51 -24.37 -3.53
C ARG A 274 0.01 -24.53 -3.69
N VAL A 275 -0.45 -25.03 -4.82
CA VAL A 275 -1.86 -25.34 -5.07
C VAL A 275 -2.01 -26.85 -5.06
N LYS A 276 -2.94 -27.39 -4.24
CA LYS A 276 -3.11 -28.82 -4.04
C LYS A 276 -4.56 -29.22 -4.23
N ASN A 277 -4.85 -30.00 -5.28
CA ASN A 277 -6.16 -30.59 -5.56
C ASN A 277 -7.31 -29.57 -5.53
N VAL A 278 -7.13 -28.41 -6.15
CA VAL A 278 -8.13 -27.33 -6.14
C VAL A 278 -9.15 -27.54 -7.27
N SER A 279 -10.42 -27.42 -6.93
CA SER A 279 -11.54 -27.50 -7.89
C SER A 279 -12.57 -26.43 -7.59
N PHE A 280 -13.05 -25.75 -8.63
CA PHE A 280 -14.18 -24.81 -8.55
C PHE A 280 -14.69 -24.49 -9.94
N ASP A 281 -15.91 -23.98 -10.00
CA ASP A 281 -16.52 -23.45 -11.21
C ASP A 281 -16.76 -21.94 -11.08
N LEU A 282 -16.64 -21.20 -12.16
CA LEU A 282 -16.96 -19.79 -12.26
C LEU A 282 -18.03 -19.58 -13.34
N ARG A 283 -19.09 -18.83 -12.99
CA ARG A 283 -20.26 -18.66 -13.85
C ARG A 283 -20.41 -17.25 -14.38
N GLU A 284 -21.13 -17.10 -15.48
CA GLU A 284 -21.50 -15.78 -15.97
C GLU A 284 -22.27 -14.98 -14.91
N GLY A 285 -21.98 -13.67 -14.80
CA GLY A 285 -22.64 -12.79 -13.85
C GLY A 285 -22.33 -13.08 -12.37
N GLU A 286 -21.29 -13.89 -12.09
CA GLU A 286 -20.83 -14.22 -10.76
C GLU A 286 -19.54 -13.47 -10.40
N ILE A 287 -19.38 -13.13 -9.12
CA ILE A 287 -18.07 -12.79 -8.53
C ILE A 287 -17.72 -13.89 -7.54
N LEU A 288 -16.74 -14.72 -7.88
CA LEU A 288 -16.19 -15.74 -7.01
C LEU A 288 -14.94 -15.20 -6.30
N GLY A 289 -14.94 -15.14 -4.98
CA GLY A 289 -13.82 -14.65 -4.19
C GLY A 289 -12.93 -15.78 -3.67
N ILE A 290 -11.61 -15.68 -3.93
CA ILE A 290 -10.59 -16.54 -3.32
C ILE A 290 -9.93 -15.79 -2.17
N ALA A 291 -10.09 -16.27 -0.95
CA ALA A 291 -9.51 -15.70 0.25
C ALA A 291 -8.39 -16.56 0.81
N GLY A 292 -7.36 -15.92 1.34
CA GLY A 292 -6.23 -16.58 2.00
C GLY A 292 -5.18 -15.59 2.47
N VAL A 293 -4.25 -16.04 3.32
CA VAL A 293 -3.08 -15.24 3.70
C VAL A 293 -1.98 -15.37 2.64
N THR A 294 -1.16 -14.34 2.52
CA THR A 294 -0.03 -14.30 1.57
C THR A 294 0.83 -15.55 1.69
N GLY A 295 1.17 -16.16 0.54
CA GLY A 295 2.00 -17.36 0.48
C GLY A 295 1.22 -18.70 0.50
N ASN A 296 -0.11 -18.67 0.53
CA ASN A 296 -0.95 -19.88 0.53
C ASN A 296 -1.34 -20.36 -0.87
N GLY A 297 -0.67 -19.91 -1.93
CA GLY A 297 -0.85 -20.41 -3.29
C GLY A 297 -1.80 -19.60 -4.17
N GLN A 298 -2.33 -18.45 -3.69
CA GLN A 298 -3.23 -17.61 -4.50
C GLN A 298 -2.54 -17.05 -5.74
N THR A 299 -1.28 -16.65 -5.63
CA THR A 299 -0.47 -16.15 -6.74
C THR A 299 -0.27 -17.22 -7.79
N GLU A 300 0.14 -18.42 -7.38
CA GLU A 300 0.36 -19.57 -8.29
C GLU A 300 -0.94 -20.03 -8.95
N LEU A 301 -2.05 -20.00 -8.20
CA LEU A 301 -3.37 -20.26 -8.76
C LEU A 301 -3.73 -19.23 -9.84
N LEU A 302 -3.61 -17.94 -9.55
CA LEU A 302 -3.90 -16.89 -10.51
C LEU A 302 -3.01 -16.97 -11.75
N GLU A 303 -1.71 -17.25 -11.58
CA GLU A 303 -0.76 -17.47 -12.67
C GLU A 303 -1.17 -18.66 -13.55
N ALA A 304 -1.66 -19.76 -12.96
CA ALA A 304 -2.14 -20.92 -13.71
C ALA A 304 -3.41 -20.60 -14.51
N LEU A 305 -4.36 -19.88 -13.91
CA LEU A 305 -5.61 -19.49 -14.56
C LEU A 305 -5.40 -18.49 -15.71
N THR A 306 -4.32 -17.70 -15.63
CA THR A 306 -3.99 -16.65 -16.62
C THR A 306 -2.99 -17.09 -17.68
N GLY A 307 -2.59 -18.38 -17.68
CA GLY A 307 -1.66 -18.92 -18.67
C GLY A 307 -0.21 -18.47 -18.49
N ILE A 308 0.14 -17.96 -17.31
CA ILE A 308 1.54 -17.61 -16.96
C ILE A 308 2.30 -18.86 -16.49
N ARG A 309 1.58 -19.77 -15.84
CA ARG A 309 2.13 -21.00 -15.27
C ARG A 309 1.30 -22.20 -15.72
N GLN A 310 1.95 -23.28 -16.12
CA GLN A 310 1.29 -24.54 -16.46
C GLN A 310 0.90 -25.29 -15.18
N VAL A 311 -0.23 -26.01 -15.21
CA VAL A 311 -0.63 -26.90 -14.12
C VAL A 311 0.21 -28.19 -14.15
N ASP A 312 0.61 -28.69 -12.97
CA ASP A 312 1.33 -29.98 -12.84
C ASP A 312 0.38 -31.18 -13.01
N SER A 313 -0.89 -31.04 -12.56
CA SER A 313 -1.95 -32.02 -12.73
C SER A 313 -3.31 -31.36 -12.80
N GLY A 314 -4.35 -32.12 -13.15
CA GLY A 314 -5.71 -31.64 -13.33
C GLY A 314 -5.93 -30.94 -14.67
N GLU A 315 -7.04 -30.23 -14.76
CA GLU A 315 -7.42 -29.52 -15.99
C GLU A 315 -8.18 -28.23 -15.70
N ILE A 316 -8.00 -27.24 -16.60
CA ILE A 316 -8.75 -25.99 -16.64
C ILE A 316 -9.47 -25.92 -17.99
N LYS A 317 -10.78 -25.65 -17.94
CA LYS A 317 -11.62 -25.47 -19.15
C LYS A 317 -12.18 -24.06 -19.20
N LEU A 318 -12.26 -23.54 -20.43
CA LEU A 318 -12.97 -22.31 -20.77
C LEU A 318 -14.05 -22.65 -21.79
N TYR A 319 -15.33 -22.38 -21.48
CA TYR A 319 -16.47 -22.78 -22.30
C TYR A 319 -16.44 -24.28 -22.73
N GLY A 320 -16.08 -25.16 -21.76
CA GLY A 320 -15.97 -26.60 -21.98
C GLY A 320 -14.71 -27.06 -22.72
N ASN A 321 -13.90 -26.15 -23.29
CA ASN A 321 -12.66 -26.48 -23.99
C ASN A 321 -11.47 -26.44 -23.00
N ILE A 322 -10.61 -27.46 -23.04
CA ILE A 322 -9.42 -27.51 -22.19
C ILE A 322 -8.43 -26.44 -22.67
N ILE A 323 -8.05 -25.54 -21.79
CA ILE A 323 -7.05 -24.49 -22.00
C ILE A 323 -5.74 -24.74 -21.24
N SER A 324 -5.79 -25.53 -20.17
CA SER A 324 -4.59 -25.93 -19.43
C SER A 324 -4.75 -27.33 -18.86
N SER A 325 -3.74 -28.16 -19.06
CA SER A 325 -3.57 -29.49 -18.49
C SER A 325 -2.09 -29.85 -18.58
N LYS A 326 -1.72 -31.08 -18.20
CA LYS A 326 -0.34 -31.57 -18.36
C LYS A 326 0.19 -31.49 -19.79
N ASN A 327 -0.69 -31.60 -20.80
CA ASN A 327 -0.32 -31.67 -22.22
C ASN A 327 -0.80 -30.48 -23.04
N ILE A 328 -1.64 -29.62 -22.49
CA ILE A 328 -2.22 -28.45 -23.15
C ILE A 328 -1.90 -27.23 -22.29
N PHE A 329 -1.44 -26.17 -22.93
CA PHE A 329 -1.13 -24.93 -22.24
C PHE A 329 -1.39 -23.73 -23.16
N PHE A 330 -2.38 -22.91 -22.83
CA PHE A 330 -2.63 -21.66 -23.48
C PHE A 330 -1.85 -20.55 -22.76
N ASP A 331 -1.08 -19.80 -23.53
CA ASP A 331 -0.36 -18.64 -23.01
C ASP A 331 -1.31 -17.45 -22.77
N PRO A 332 -0.86 -16.39 -22.08
CA PRO A 332 -1.71 -15.21 -21.79
C PRO A 332 -2.26 -14.51 -23.04
N ARG A 333 -1.57 -14.60 -24.19
CA ARG A 333 -2.04 -14.03 -25.44
C ARG A 333 -3.24 -14.84 -25.98
N GLN A 334 -3.12 -16.17 -26.01
CA GLN A 334 -4.18 -17.06 -26.45
C GLN A 334 -5.44 -16.92 -25.59
N LEU A 335 -5.26 -16.79 -24.25
CA LEU A 335 -6.39 -16.54 -23.34
C LEU A 335 -7.04 -15.18 -23.58
N ARG A 336 -6.26 -14.14 -23.84
CA ARG A 336 -6.78 -12.81 -24.19
C ARG A 336 -7.56 -12.82 -25.49
N GLU A 337 -7.17 -13.64 -26.47
CA GLU A 337 -7.91 -13.88 -27.73
C GLU A 337 -9.23 -14.64 -27.49
N GLN A 338 -9.40 -15.29 -26.31
CA GLN A 338 -10.64 -15.93 -25.85
C GLN A 338 -11.45 -15.05 -24.87
N ASP A 339 -11.27 -13.74 -24.92
CA ASP A 339 -11.94 -12.75 -24.05
C ASP A 339 -11.70 -12.93 -22.54
N VAL A 340 -10.56 -13.49 -22.15
CA VAL A 340 -10.11 -13.54 -20.76
C VAL A 340 -9.23 -12.33 -20.47
N ALA A 341 -9.66 -11.48 -19.55
CA ALA A 341 -8.90 -10.33 -19.06
C ALA A 341 -8.21 -10.63 -17.72
N HIS A 342 -7.05 -10.06 -17.53
CA HIS A 342 -6.26 -10.25 -16.31
C HIS A 342 -5.78 -8.93 -15.71
N VAL A 343 -6.15 -8.71 -14.46
CA VAL A 343 -5.60 -7.63 -13.61
C VAL A 343 -4.66 -8.28 -12.59
N PRO A 344 -3.34 -8.14 -12.72
CA PRO A 344 -2.39 -8.84 -11.88
C PRO A 344 -2.32 -8.27 -10.46
N GLU A 345 -1.86 -9.10 -9.53
CA GLU A 345 -1.64 -8.77 -8.14
C GLU A 345 -0.55 -7.71 -7.95
N ASP A 346 0.56 -7.83 -8.68
CA ASP A 346 1.64 -6.84 -8.70
C ASP A 346 1.55 -5.99 -9.97
N ARG A 347 1.01 -4.78 -9.82
CA ARG A 347 0.80 -3.85 -10.93
C ARG A 347 2.08 -3.39 -11.61
N GLN A 348 3.17 -3.20 -10.84
CA GLN A 348 4.43 -2.67 -11.36
C GLN A 348 5.27 -3.73 -12.05
N ARG A 349 5.26 -4.96 -11.52
CA ARG A 349 6.04 -6.07 -12.08
C ARG A 349 5.35 -6.74 -13.27
N MET A 350 4.02 -6.86 -13.22
CA MET A 350 3.27 -7.69 -14.18
C MET A 350 2.19 -6.91 -14.94
N GLY A 351 1.75 -5.78 -14.42
CA GLY A 351 0.63 -5.02 -15.00
C GLY A 351 1.04 -3.92 -15.96
N LEU A 352 2.19 -3.30 -15.74
CA LEU A 352 2.67 -2.11 -16.44
C LEU A 352 4.13 -2.24 -16.84
N VAL A 353 4.51 -1.54 -17.88
CA VAL A 353 5.90 -1.17 -18.15
C VAL A 353 6.07 0.26 -17.65
N THR A 354 6.71 0.42 -16.50
CA THR A 354 6.75 1.69 -15.74
C THR A 354 7.44 2.82 -16.49
N GLU A 355 8.41 2.49 -17.37
CA GLU A 355 9.14 3.42 -18.24
C GLU A 355 8.32 3.87 -19.46
N PHE A 356 7.28 3.12 -19.83
CA PHE A 356 6.37 3.49 -20.92
C PHE A 356 5.42 4.61 -20.46
N ASN A 357 4.97 5.40 -21.43
CA ASN A 357 3.93 6.38 -21.16
C ASN A 357 2.54 5.72 -21.01
N ALA A 358 1.55 6.48 -20.55
CA ALA A 358 0.22 5.95 -20.32
C ALA A 358 -0.43 5.41 -21.60
N SER A 359 -0.22 6.05 -22.76
CA SER A 359 -0.81 5.59 -24.02
C SER A 359 -0.25 4.26 -24.49
N GLU A 360 1.03 4.00 -24.28
CA GLU A 360 1.66 2.71 -24.59
C GLU A 360 1.14 1.61 -23.67
N ASN A 361 1.03 1.89 -22.36
CA ASN A 361 0.46 0.93 -21.41
C ASN A 361 -1.02 0.64 -21.67
N LEU A 362 -1.82 1.62 -22.11
CA LEU A 362 -3.24 1.43 -22.40
C LEU A 362 -3.52 0.52 -23.60
N ILE A 363 -2.56 0.34 -24.50
CA ILE A 363 -2.68 -0.58 -25.64
C ILE A 363 -1.81 -1.83 -25.50
N PHE A 364 -1.06 -1.96 -24.41
CA PHE A 364 -0.14 -3.07 -24.18
C PHE A 364 -0.87 -4.42 -24.21
N GLY A 365 -0.34 -5.34 -25.03
CA GLY A 365 -1.00 -6.63 -25.33
C GLY A 365 -2.02 -6.58 -26.47
N TYR A 366 -2.53 -5.40 -26.84
CA TYR A 366 -3.49 -5.19 -27.95
C TYR A 366 -2.92 -4.36 -29.10
N HIS A 367 -1.69 -3.88 -28.98
CA HIS A 367 -1.04 -2.95 -29.92
C HIS A 367 -0.99 -3.46 -31.37
N HIS A 368 -0.98 -4.78 -31.58
CA HIS A 368 -0.95 -5.42 -32.89
C HIS A 368 -2.32 -5.43 -33.60
N GLN A 369 -3.41 -5.15 -32.89
CA GLN A 369 -4.77 -5.17 -33.41
C GLN A 369 -5.18 -3.80 -34.00
N GLN A 370 -6.18 -3.81 -34.90
CA GLN A 370 -6.86 -2.57 -35.26
C GLN A 370 -7.66 -2.05 -34.05
N PRO A 371 -7.76 -0.74 -33.84
CA PRO A 371 -7.31 0.36 -34.73
C PRO A 371 -5.88 0.84 -34.45
N PHE A 372 -5.09 0.15 -33.60
CA PHE A 372 -3.78 0.62 -33.12
C PHE A 372 -2.66 0.34 -34.10
N SER A 373 -2.78 -0.70 -34.89
CA SER A 373 -1.79 -1.07 -35.91
C SER A 373 -2.48 -1.38 -37.25
N LYS A 374 -1.78 -1.05 -38.34
CA LYS A 374 -2.13 -1.45 -39.72
C LYS A 374 -0.87 -1.85 -40.43
N SER A 375 -0.81 -3.09 -40.97
CA SER A 375 0.35 -3.61 -41.66
C SER A 375 1.67 -3.40 -40.93
N SER A 376 1.68 -3.76 -39.62
CA SER A 376 2.82 -3.61 -38.69
C SER A 376 3.27 -2.16 -38.40
N VAL A 377 2.52 -1.15 -38.85
CA VAL A 377 2.77 0.25 -38.55
C VAL A 377 1.83 0.75 -37.45
N MET A 378 2.38 1.32 -36.39
CA MET A 378 1.61 1.89 -35.28
C MET A 378 0.88 3.17 -35.69
N MET A 379 -0.42 3.24 -35.41
CA MET A 379 -1.28 4.36 -35.78
C MET A 379 -1.37 5.40 -34.67
N GLY A 380 -0.35 6.23 -34.49
CA GLY A 380 -0.18 7.16 -33.36
C GLY A 380 -1.39 8.04 -33.08
N LYS A 381 -2.09 8.56 -34.11
CA LYS A 381 -3.32 9.36 -33.93
C LYS A 381 -4.46 8.56 -33.30
N ASN A 382 -4.63 7.30 -33.71
CA ASN A 382 -5.67 6.42 -33.16
C ASN A 382 -5.36 6.06 -31.70
N ILE A 383 -4.08 5.77 -31.41
CA ILE A 383 -3.60 5.47 -30.06
C ILE A 383 -3.84 6.67 -29.14
N TYR A 384 -3.47 7.87 -29.56
CA TYR A 384 -3.69 9.09 -28.80
C TYR A 384 -5.17 9.34 -28.49
N ASN A 385 -6.03 9.25 -29.52
CA ASN A 385 -7.47 9.48 -29.35
C ASN A 385 -8.10 8.44 -28.42
N HIS A 386 -7.73 7.17 -28.58
CA HIS A 386 -8.16 6.08 -27.71
C HIS A 386 -7.73 6.35 -26.27
N SER A 387 -6.45 6.63 -26.04
CA SER A 387 -5.91 6.86 -24.70
C SER A 387 -6.57 8.03 -24.02
N LYS A 388 -6.78 9.16 -24.72
CA LYS A 388 -7.48 10.33 -24.18
C LYS A 388 -8.91 10.00 -23.78
N LYS A 389 -9.63 9.21 -24.58
CA LYS A 389 -10.99 8.75 -24.26
C LYS A 389 -10.99 7.86 -23.03
N ILE A 390 -10.13 6.84 -23.00
CA ILE A 390 -10.06 5.87 -21.90
C ILE A 390 -9.66 6.54 -20.58
N MET A 391 -8.64 7.40 -20.60
CA MET A 391 -8.22 8.14 -19.39
C MET A 391 -9.35 9.00 -18.81
N ARG A 392 -10.19 9.58 -19.65
CA ARG A 392 -11.37 10.32 -19.20
C ARG A 392 -12.45 9.40 -18.63
N ASP A 393 -12.80 8.32 -19.35
CA ASP A 393 -13.91 7.42 -19.02
C ASP A 393 -13.63 6.60 -17.74
N TYR A 394 -12.34 6.42 -17.41
CA TYR A 394 -11.87 5.74 -16.20
C TYR A 394 -11.25 6.68 -15.15
N ASP A 395 -11.41 7.99 -15.34
CA ASP A 395 -10.90 9.03 -14.40
C ASP A 395 -9.42 8.82 -14.04
N VAL A 396 -8.57 8.56 -15.03
CA VAL A 396 -7.10 8.50 -14.84
C VAL A 396 -6.56 9.92 -14.78
N ARG A 397 -5.84 10.26 -13.72
CA ARG A 397 -5.30 11.61 -13.51
C ARG A 397 -3.79 11.61 -13.26
N PRO A 398 -3.03 12.56 -13.85
CA PRO A 398 -3.48 13.59 -14.79
C PRO A 398 -3.87 12.99 -16.15
N GLN A 399 -4.79 13.66 -16.89
CA GLN A 399 -5.23 13.22 -18.23
C GLN A 399 -4.17 13.53 -19.29
N SER A 400 -2.98 12.94 -19.13
CA SER A 400 -1.82 13.14 -20.00
C SER A 400 -1.35 11.81 -20.60
N PRO A 401 -1.75 11.46 -21.83
CA PRO A 401 -1.39 10.19 -22.47
C PRO A 401 0.13 9.94 -22.61
N PHE A 402 0.92 11.00 -22.70
CA PHE A 402 2.37 10.92 -22.87
C PHE A 402 3.17 11.01 -21.56
N LEU A 403 2.50 11.15 -20.42
CA LEU A 403 3.17 11.09 -19.13
C LEU A 403 3.67 9.67 -18.87
N VAL A 404 4.93 9.54 -18.45
CA VAL A 404 5.55 8.26 -18.10
C VAL A 404 4.79 7.64 -16.92
N THR A 405 4.53 6.33 -17.01
CA THR A 405 3.60 5.66 -16.07
C THR A 405 4.13 5.63 -14.64
N SER A 406 5.44 5.62 -14.42
CA SER A 406 6.04 5.75 -13.09
C SER A 406 5.66 7.03 -12.35
N ASN A 407 5.28 8.10 -13.07
CA ASN A 407 4.88 9.39 -12.48
C ASN A 407 3.40 9.46 -12.07
N PHE A 408 2.62 8.41 -12.31
CA PHE A 408 1.26 8.33 -11.81
C PHE A 408 1.23 7.74 -10.39
N SER A 409 0.26 8.20 -9.58
CA SER A 409 0.01 7.57 -8.28
C SER A 409 -0.42 6.10 -8.44
N GLY A 410 -0.23 5.28 -7.40
CA GLY A 410 -0.61 3.86 -7.41
C GLY A 410 -2.07 3.62 -7.80
N GLY A 411 -3.00 4.48 -7.35
CA GLY A 411 -4.41 4.42 -7.75
C GLY A 411 -4.61 4.69 -9.24
N ASN A 412 -3.90 5.66 -9.84
CA ASN A 412 -3.99 5.93 -11.27
C ASN A 412 -3.29 4.87 -12.12
N GLN A 413 -2.18 4.30 -11.66
CA GLN A 413 -1.56 3.13 -12.28
C GLN A 413 -2.53 1.95 -12.33
N GLN A 414 -3.25 1.69 -11.24
CA GLN A 414 -4.28 0.64 -11.20
C GLN A 414 -5.45 0.93 -12.15
N LYS A 415 -5.89 2.19 -12.24
CA LYS A 415 -6.92 2.61 -13.21
C LYS A 415 -6.47 2.41 -14.66
N ILE A 416 -5.19 2.61 -14.98
CA ILE A 416 -4.62 2.34 -16.32
C ILE A 416 -4.75 0.85 -16.67
N ILE A 417 -4.36 -0.05 -15.75
CA ILE A 417 -4.48 -1.51 -15.97
C ILE A 417 -5.95 -1.90 -16.15
N LEU A 418 -6.80 -1.52 -15.19
CA LEU A 418 -8.23 -1.82 -15.24
C LEU A 418 -8.89 -1.31 -16.52
N SER A 419 -8.59 -0.08 -16.91
CA SER A 419 -9.17 0.50 -18.12
C SER A 419 -8.76 -0.24 -19.38
N ARG A 420 -7.50 -0.68 -19.48
CA ARG A 420 -6.99 -1.50 -20.58
C ARG A 420 -7.74 -2.83 -20.68
N GLU A 421 -7.89 -3.51 -19.56
CA GLU A 421 -8.50 -4.84 -19.53
C GLU A 421 -10.03 -4.80 -19.67
N LEU A 422 -10.72 -3.86 -18.97
CA LEU A 422 -12.18 -3.78 -18.97
C LEU A 422 -12.78 -3.16 -20.25
N HIS A 423 -12.02 -2.28 -20.94
CA HIS A 423 -12.53 -1.62 -22.16
C HIS A 423 -12.80 -2.59 -23.32
N LYS A 424 -12.25 -3.77 -23.29
CA LYS A 424 -12.43 -4.81 -24.32
C LYS A 424 -13.68 -5.65 -24.11
N ASP A 425 -14.50 -5.32 -23.11
CA ASP A 425 -15.71 -6.08 -22.74
C ASP A 425 -15.41 -7.58 -22.61
N PRO A 426 -14.49 -7.98 -21.71
CA PRO A 426 -14.12 -9.38 -21.54
C PRO A 426 -15.31 -10.21 -21.07
N LYS A 427 -15.29 -11.53 -21.35
CA LYS A 427 -16.26 -12.48 -20.83
C LYS A 427 -15.84 -13.06 -19.47
N VAL A 428 -14.54 -13.15 -19.25
CA VAL A 428 -13.94 -13.58 -17.97
C VAL A 428 -12.96 -12.52 -17.50
N LEU A 429 -13.03 -12.16 -16.23
CA LEU A 429 -12.15 -11.20 -15.57
C LEU A 429 -11.48 -11.84 -14.36
N LEU A 430 -10.18 -12.09 -14.44
CA LEU A 430 -9.35 -12.62 -13.37
C LEU A 430 -8.62 -11.47 -12.68
N VAL A 431 -8.87 -11.24 -11.38
CA VAL A 431 -8.43 -10.04 -10.67
C VAL A 431 -7.67 -10.38 -9.39
N GLY A 432 -6.37 -10.13 -9.37
CA GLY A 432 -5.53 -10.29 -8.19
C GLY A 432 -5.42 -9.00 -7.38
N GLN A 433 -5.91 -8.98 -6.15
CA GLN A 433 -5.75 -7.88 -5.17
C GLN A 433 -5.89 -6.47 -5.78
N PRO A 434 -6.99 -6.13 -6.46
CA PRO A 434 -7.10 -4.92 -7.29
C PRO A 434 -6.99 -3.61 -6.51
N THR A 435 -7.16 -3.67 -5.20
CA THR A 435 -7.14 -2.49 -4.31
C THR A 435 -5.86 -2.38 -3.47
N ARG A 436 -4.87 -3.25 -3.71
CA ARG A 436 -3.61 -3.22 -2.96
C ARG A 436 -2.83 -1.92 -3.21
N GLY A 437 -2.55 -1.18 -2.12
CA GLY A 437 -1.76 0.05 -2.16
C GLY A 437 -2.38 1.17 -2.99
N VAL A 438 -3.71 1.26 -3.00
CA VAL A 438 -4.46 2.37 -3.61
C VAL A 438 -5.27 3.12 -2.54
N ASP A 439 -5.62 4.35 -2.83
CA ASP A 439 -6.42 5.21 -1.96
C ASP A 439 -7.91 4.84 -1.95
N ILE A 440 -8.65 5.38 -0.97
CA ILE A 440 -10.08 5.08 -0.75
C ILE A 440 -10.93 5.46 -1.97
N GLY A 441 -10.66 6.59 -2.61
CA GLY A 441 -11.40 7.00 -3.80
C GLY A 441 -11.18 6.07 -4.98
N ALA A 442 -9.97 5.51 -5.13
CA ALA A 442 -9.67 4.50 -6.15
C ALA A 442 -10.31 3.15 -5.80
N ILE A 443 -10.35 2.75 -4.51
CA ILE A 443 -11.02 1.51 -4.08
C ILE A 443 -12.51 1.50 -4.48
N GLU A 444 -13.24 2.57 -4.16
CA GLU A 444 -14.64 2.73 -4.54
C GLU A 444 -14.83 2.56 -6.04
N PHE A 445 -14.02 3.28 -6.83
CA PHE A 445 -14.07 3.22 -8.29
C PHE A 445 -13.82 1.80 -8.82
N ILE A 446 -12.78 1.13 -8.32
CA ILE A 446 -12.40 -0.22 -8.74
C ILE A 446 -13.51 -1.22 -8.45
N HIS A 447 -14.05 -1.21 -7.22
CA HIS A 447 -15.12 -2.11 -6.83
C HIS A 447 -16.38 -1.89 -7.66
N GLN A 448 -16.75 -0.61 -7.93
CA GLN A 448 -17.90 -0.29 -8.78
C GLN A 448 -17.71 -0.86 -10.18
N ARG A 449 -16.53 -0.71 -10.78
CA ARG A 449 -16.25 -1.25 -12.12
C ARG A 449 -16.29 -2.78 -12.17
N ILE A 450 -15.81 -3.46 -11.15
CA ILE A 450 -15.90 -4.92 -11.03
C ILE A 450 -17.38 -5.37 -10.96
N ILE A 451 -18.19 -4.67 -10.16
CA ILE A 451 -19.62 -4.94 -10.05
C ILE A 451 -20.35 -4.66 -11.36
N ASP A 452 -20.04 -3.53 -12.03
CA ASP A 452 -20.59 -3.19 -13.34
C ASP A 452 -20.32 -4.29 -14.38
N MET A 453 -19.11 -4.89 -14.36
CA MET A 453 -18.76 -6.00 -15.25
C MET A 453 -19.58 -7.25 -14.93
N ARG A 454 -19.71 -7.63 -13.65
CA ARG A 454 -20.58 -8.73 -13.22
C ARG A 454 -22.02 -8.51 -13.70
N ASP A 455 -22.56 -7.29 -13.52
CA ASP A 455 -23.94 -6.96 -13.89
C ASP A 455 -24.18 -7.00 -15.39
N LYS A 456 -23.12 -6.93 -16.20
CA LYS A 456 -23.13 -7.18 -17.65
C LYS A 456 -23.04 -8.66 -18.03
N GLY A 457 -22.94 -9.55 -17.07
CA GLY A 457 -22.81 -10.99 -17.30
C GLY A 457 -21.38 -11.51 -17.32
N VAL A 458 -20.36 -10.67 -17.04
CA VAL A 458 -18.96 -11.12 -16.98
C VAL A 458 -18.75 -12.04 -15.78
N ALA A 459 -18.05 -13.15 -15.99
CA ALA A 459 -17.59 -14.04 -14.94
C ALA A 459 -16.34 -13.46 -14.26
N VAL A 460 -16.36 -13.20 -12.94
CA VAL A 460 -15.29 -12.50 -12.23
C VAL A 460 -14.72 -13.38 -11.11
N LEU A 461 -13.40 -13.56 -11.10
CA LEU A 461 -12.66 -14.23 -10.03
C LEU A 461 -11.71 -13.24 -9.35
#